data_5391de02f98c8fa7d49c3fbee8704453
#
_entry.id   5391de02f98c8fa7d49c3fbee8704453
#
_cell.length_a   1.000
_cell.length_b   1.000
_cell.length_c   1.000
_cell.angle_alpha   90.00
_cell.angle_beta   90.00
_cell.angle_gamma   90.00
#
_symmetry.space_group_name_H-M   'P 1'
#
loop_
_entity.id
_entity.type
_entity.pdbx_description
1 polymer ?
#
loop_
_entity_poly.entity_id
_entity_poly.type
_entity_poly.pdbx_seq_one_letter_code
_entity_poly.pdbx_strand_id
1 'polypeptide(L)'
;MVENQSTSIRKYPKRIPYGMMNFKAVIEDDCYYVDKTPFVEKIERANKFFFYIRPRRFGKSLTLSMLEHYYDINRANIFDKLFGHLYIGQHPTPEHNKYLVIKLNFSIVNAELNDYKKGLDDHCRIAFNFFCDVYAQYLPKGIKEGMNQLEGAVKQLNFLCRECEKTNAKVFLFIDEYDHFTNKILAEPNCLDKYRKETHGEGYLRTFFDTIKAGTDSTIARVFVTGVSPVTLDDLTSGFNIGTNYTLSAQFNELTGFTEKEVRDMLEYYSTQYEFNHTIDELITIMKPWYHNYCFALKKYGKVTMYNSNMVLYFIDNYVNNDCEVPDHMIDENIRTDYNKLRMLIRRDKEFAHDASIIQQLVQQGYITGELKSGFPAELIGNPDNFVSLLFYFGMVTIDGTYKGKTKFIIPNEVVREQLFTYLLDTYKENDLSFDSYEKNELASNLAYDGKWKAYFQYIADSLHKYASQRDHQKGEYFVHGFTLAMTCQNQYYRPISEKDTQEGYADIFLCPLLDIYSDMTHSYIVELKYAKSKDTDAHIQQLFKEAEVQVNRYAQSEVVTSAVKTTQLHKIVVIYRGTEMVVCEEVNNQ
;
A
#
# COMPACT_ATOMS: atom_id res chain seq x y z
N MET A 1 -0.97 20.49 61.74
CA MET A 1 -1.75 20.00 60.58
C MET A 1 -0.89 20.25 59.33
N VAL A 2 -0.28 19.19 58.86
CA VAL A 2 0.51 19.23 57.61
C VAL A 2 -0.46 18.77 56.52
N GLU A 3 -0.87 19.70 55.65
CA GLU A 3 -1.67 19.38 54.50
C GLU A 3 -0.83 18.52 53.52
N ASN A 4 -1.22 17.28 53.35
CA ASN A 4 -0.75 16.43 52.27
C ASN A 4 -1.27 16.99 50.94
N GLN A 5 -0.47 17.81 50.28
CA GLN A 5 -0.67 18.09 48.87
C GLN A 5 -0.32 16.80 48.11
N SER A 6 -1.35 16.04 47.73
CA SER A 6 -1.23 14.99 46.72
C SER A 6 -0.87 15.69 45.40
N THR A 7 0.41 15.66 45.04
CA THR A 7 0.85 16.02 43.70
C THR A 7 0.17 15.08 42.70
N SER A 8 -0.90 15.54 42.06
CA SER A 8 -1.47 14.85 40.94
C SER A 8 -0.41 14.77 39.86
N ILE A 9 0.08 13.59 39.57
CA ILE A 9 0.99 13.34 38.46
C ILE A 9 0.25 13.81 37.19
N ARG A 10 0.81 14.79 36.49
CA ARG A 10 0.24 15.32 35.26
C ARG A 10 0.19 14.18 34.22
N LYS A 11 -1.00 13.75 33.84
CA LYS A 11 -1.18 12.70 32.86
C LYS A 11 -0.99 13.34 31.46
N TYR A 12 0.08 12.96 30.76
CA TYR A 12 0.29 13.39 29.39
C TYR A 12 -0.70 12.68 28.45
N PRO A 13 -1.03 13.29 27.30
CA PRO A 13 -1.76 12.59 26.24
C PRO A 13 -1.03 11.32 25.81
N LYS A 14 -1.78 10.30 25.39
CA LYS A 14 -1.18 9.10 24.78
C LYS A 14 -0.36 9.48 23.58
N ARG A 15 0.81 8.84 23.44
CA ARG A 15 1.67 9.04 22.26
C ARG A 15 1.05 8.45 21.01
N ILE A 16 1.37 9.01 19.87
CA ILE A 16 0.99 8.47 18.56
C ILE A 16 2.00 7.39 18.17
N PRO A 17 1.59 6.14 17.92
CA PRO A 17 2.51 5.04 17.63
C PRO A 17 2.98 5.02 16.17
N TYR A 18 3.34 6.20 15.61
CA TYR A 18 3.84 6.30 14.26
C TYR A 18 5.17 5.55 14.11
N GLY A 19 5.24 4.64 13.12
CA GLY A 19 6.43 3.81 12.86
C GLY A 19 6.66 2.67 13.85
N MET A 20 5.82 2.48 14.88
CA MET A 20 6.00 1.43 15.88
C MET A 20 5.41 0.08 15.41
N MET A 21 6.21 -0.98 15.54
CA MET A 21 5.82 -2.35 15.15
C MET A 21 5.81 -3.34 16.32
N ASN A 22 6.25 -2.92 17.50
CA ASN A 22 6.31 -3.75 18.70
C ASN A 22 5.12 -3.44 19.61
N PHE A 23 4.19 -4.38 19.74
CA PHE A 23 2.97 -4.23 20.54
C PHE A 23 3.28 -3.91 22.03
N LYS A 24 4.26 -4.62 22.62
CA LYS A 24 4.63 -4.37 24.01
C LYS A 24 5.11 -2.93 24.20
N ALA A 25 5.95 -2.42 23.31
CA ALA A 25 6.42 -1.04 23.38
C ALA A 25 5.25 -0.05 23.22
N VAL A 26 4.32 -0.29 22.29
CA VAL A 26 3.13 0.56 22.10
C VAL A 26 2.32 0.68 23.40
N ILE A 27 2.15 -0.43 24.14
CA ILE A 27 1.39 -0.41 25.41
C ILE A 27 2.23 0.20 26.56
N GLU A 28 3.51 -0.16 26.68
CA GLU A 28 4.38 0.30 27.78
C GLU A 28 4.74 1.78 27.68
N ASP A 29 4.82 2.32 26.45
CA ASP A 29 5.08 3.75 26.20
C ASP A 29 3.80 4.60 26.22
N ASP A 30 2.66 4.03 26.68
CA ASP A 30 1.33 4.65 26.74
C ASP A 30 0.92 5.27 25.40
N CYS A 31 1.07 4.51 24.30
CA CYS A 31 0.61 4.95 23.00
C CYS A 31 -0.89 4.68 22.80
N TYR A 32 -1.51 5.43 21.87
CA TYR A 32 -2.88 5.15 21.46
C TYR A 32 -2.91 3.89 20.59
N TYR A 33 -3.49 2.83 21.10
CA TYR A 33 -3.62 1.56 20.38
C TYR A 33 -5.06 1.37 19.87
N VAL A 34 -5.24 1.21 18.56
CA VAL A 34 -6.52 0.79 17.97
C VAL A 34 -6.70 -0.70 18.21
N ASP A 35 -7.68 -1.06 19.04
CA ASP A 35 -7.85 -2.43 19.51
C ASP A 35 -8.26 -3.39 18.40
N LYS A 36 -7.32 -4.19 17.90
CA LYS A 36 -7.54 -5.30 16.95
C LYS A 36 -7.62 -6.67 17.61
N THR A 37 -7.58 -6.72 18.94
CA THR A 37 -7.61 -8.00 19.69
C THR A 37 -8.92 -8.79 19.55
N PRO A 38 -10.09 -8.23 19.19
CA PRO A 38 -11.28 -9.04 18.86
C PRO A 38 -11.08 -10.04 17.73
N PHE A 39 -10.05 -9.85 16.88
CA PHE A 39 -9.71 -10.78 15.82
C PHE A 39 -9.00 -12.05 16.31
N VAL A 40 -8.47 -12.07 17.54
CA VAL A 40 -7.82 -13.26 18.13
C VAL A 40 -8.78 -14.45 18.13
N GLU A 41 -10.01 -14.28 18.60
CA GLU A 41 -11.02 -15.35 18.59
C GLU A 41 -11.32 -15.86 17.18
N LYS A 42 -11.36 -14.94 16.19
CA LYS A 42 -11.60 -15.31 14.79
C LYS A 42 -10.42 -16.10 14.21
N ILE A 43 -9.18 -15.72 14.56
CA ILE A 43 -7.96 -16.43 14.15
C ILE A 43 -7.90 -17.81 14.77
N GLU A 44 -8.32 -17.98 16.03
CA GLU A 44 -8.36 -19.27 16.70
C GLU A 44 -9.37 -20.25 16.09
N ARG A 45 -10.52 -19.73 15.64
CA ARG A 45 -11.57 -20.51 14.96
C ARG A 45 -11.26 -20.78 13.49
N ALA A 46 -10.30 -20.09 12.90
CA ALA A 46 -9.83 -20.29 11.54
C ALA A 46 -8.88 -21.51 11.45
N ASN A 47 -8.39 -21.81 10.24
CA ASN A 47 -7.36 -22.83 10.07
C ASN A 47 -6.13 -22.48 10.91
N LYS A 48 -5.55 -23.49 11.55
CA LYS A 48 -4.35 -23.35 12.39
C LYS A 48 -3.12 -22.85 11.60
N PHE A 49 -3.13 -23.01 10.29
CA PHE A 49 -2.07 -22.60 9.38
C PHE A 49 -2.56 -21.44 8.54
N PHE A 50 -2.30 -20.23 9.01
CA PHE A 50 -2.94 -19.00 8.62
C PHE A 50 -1.99 -18.14 7.77
N PHE A 51 -2.36 -17.88 6.52
CA PHE A 51 -1.67 -16.91 5.66
C PHE A 51 -2.48 -15.64 5.54
N TYR A 52 -1.78 -14.49 5.69
CA TYR A 52 -2.41 -13.18 5.63
C TYR A 52 -1.49 -12.15 5.00
N ILE A 53 -1.87 -11.70 3.82
CA ILE A 53 -1.11 -10.75 3.01
C ILE A 53 -1.84 -9.42 3.00
N ARG A 54 -1.09 -8.32 3.12
CA ARG A 54 -1.59 -6.94 3.00
C ARG A 54 -0.49 -6.05 2.43
N PRO A 55 -0.86 -4.93 1.81
CA PRO A 55 0.12 -3.94 1.41
C PRO A 55 1.00 -3.51 2.59
N ARG A 56 2.13 -2.90 2.30
CA ARG A 56 3.01 -2.37 3.35
C ARG A 56 2.29 -1.31 4.18
N ARG A 57 2.72 -1.15 5.44
CA ARG A 57 2.27 -0.10 6.36
C ARG A 57 0.80 -0.19 6.81
N PHE A 58 0.20 -1.36 6.66
CA PHE A 58 -1.15 -1.66 7.19
C PHE A 58 -1.15 -2.24 8.61
N GLY A 59 -0.01 -2.33 9.30
CA GLY A 59 0.08 -2.83 10.68
C GLY A 59 0.22 -4.35 10.82
N LYS A 60 0.65 -5.07 9.78
CA LYS A 60 0.88 -6.54 9.82
C LYS A 60 1.83 -6.96 10.94
N SER A 61 3.03 -6.35 10.99
CA SER A 61 4.05 -6.69 11.99
C SER A 61 3.62 -6.35 13.41
N LEU A 62 2.82 -5.27 13.59
CA LEU A 62 2.22 -4.93 14.88
C LEU A 62 1.18 -5.99 15.31
N THR A 63 0.33 -6.44 14.38
CA THR A 63 -0.63 -7.53 14.61
C THR A 63 0.10 -8.83 14.97
N LEU A 64 1.17 -9.17 14.24
CA LEU A 64 1.99 -10.34 14.55
C LEU A 64 2.63 -10.22 15.94
N SER A 65 3.14 -9.04 16.30
CA SER A 65 3.71 -8.78 17.64
C SER A 65 2.64 -8.89 18.74
N MET A 66 1.42 -8.43 18.50
CA MET A 66 0.30 -8.59 19.42
C MET A 66 -0.03 -10.08 19.65
N LEU A 67 -0.14 -10.87 18.56
CA LEU A 67 -0.39 -12.32 18.65
C LEU A 67 0.76 -13.05 19.36
N GLU A 68 2.02 -12.72 19.07
CA GLU A 68 3.19 -13.24 19.75
C GLU A 68 3.06 -13.08 21.28
N HIS A 69 2.80 -11.86 21.76
CA HIS A 69 2.68 -11.59 23.18
C HIS A 69 1.45 -12.24 23.82
N TYR A 70 0.36 -12.42 23.08
CA TYR A 70 -0.85 -13.06 23.56
C TYR A 70 -0.65 -14.56 23.81
N TYR A 71 0.07 -15.24 22.93
CA TYR A 71 0.22 -16.69 22.98
C TYR A 71 1.45 -17.17 23.75
N ASP A 72 2.47 -16.32 23.92
CA ASP A 72 3.74 -16.70 24.55
C ASP A 72 3.55 -17.04 26.03
N ILE A 73 3.90 -18.28 26.40
CA ILE A 73 3.81 -18.81 27.77
C ILE A 73 4.62 -17.96 28.78
N ASN A 74 5.72 -17.36 28.34
CA ASN A 74 6.58 -16.53 29.18
C ASN A 74 6.01 -15.11 29.44
N ARG A 75 4.84 -14.78 28.84
CA ARG A 75 4.18 -13.48 29.01
C ARG A 75 3.01 -13.51 30.00
N ALA A 76 2.73 -14.66 30.63
CA ALA A 76 1.62 -14.82 31.56
C ALA A 76 1.67 -13.83 32.73
N ASN A 77 2.85 -13.51 33.25
CA ASN A 77 3.05 -12.58 34.37
C ASN A 77 2.82 -11.10 34.03
N ILE A 78 2.80 -10.74 32.72
CA ILE A 78 2.55 -9.37 32.25
C ILE A 78 1.28 -9.28 31.40
N PHE A 79 0.47 -10.35 31.35
CA PHE A 79 -0.74 -10.42 30.54
C PHE A 79 -1.70 -9.27 30.84
N ASP A 80 -2.05 -9.06 32.10
CA ASP A 80 -2.97 -7.99 32.51
C ASP A 80 -2.43 -6.60 32.18
N LYS A 81 -1.12 -6.40 32.28
CA LYS A 81 -0.48 -5.13 31.91
C LYS A 81 -0.63 -4.85 30.42
N LEU A 82 -0.46 -5.87 29.56
CA LEU A 82 -0.50 -5.72 28.11
C LEU A 82 -1.92 -5.72 27.56
N PHE A 83 -2.79 -6.57 28.07
CA PHE A 83 -4.10 -6.85 27.48
C PHE A 83 -5.28 -6.47 28.37
N GLY A 84 -5.11 -6.26 29.66
CA GLY A 84 -6.21 -6.11 30.62
C GLY A 84 -7.21 -5.00 30.31
N HIS A 85 -6.78 -3.95 29.57
CA HIS A 85 -7.65 -2.85 29.13
C HIS A 85 -8.23 -3.06 27.71
N LEU A 86 -7.83 -4.11 26.99
CA LEU A 86 -8.26 -4.45 25.65
C LEU A 86 -9.37 -5.51 25.67
N TYR A 87 -10.10 -5.65 24.57
CA TYR A 87 -11.18 -6.62 24.45
C TYR A 87 -10.76 -8.04 24.85
N ILE A 88 -9.64 -8.53 24.31
CA ILE A 88 -9.20 -9.91 24.55
C ILE A 88 -8.67 -10.14 25.98
N GLY A 89 -8.23 -9.09 26.66
CA GLY A 89 -7.83 -9.17 28.07
C GLY A 89 -9.04 -9.30 29.00
N GLN A 90 -10.17 -8.70 28.61
CA GLN A 90 -11.45 -8.84 29.30
C GLN A 90 -12.19 -10.15 28.95
N HIS A 91 -11.87 -10.73 27.77
CA HIS A 91 -12.47 -11.97 27.25
C HIS A 91 -11.37 -12.95 26.80
N PRO A 92 -10.45 -13.38 27.71
CA PRO A 92 -9.33 -14.22 27.31
C PRO A 92 -9.79 -15.60 26.86
N THR A 93 -9.18 -16.08 25.76
CA THR A 93 -9.45 -17.43 25.28
C THR A 93 -8.67 -18.48 26.07
N PRO A 94 -9.07 -19.75 26.02
CA PRO A 94 -8.29 -20.82 26.63
C PRO A 94 -6.88 -20.99 26.05
N GLU A 95 -6.56 -20.38 24.92
CA GLU A 95 -5.27 -20.52 24.22
C GLU A 95 -4.21 -19.49 24.63
N HIS A 96 -4.57 -18.46 25.43
CA HIS A 96 -3.61 -17.43 25.84
C HIS A 96 -2.48 -18.01 26.69
N ASN A 97 -1.27 -17.53 26.48
CA ASN A 97 -0.06 -17.91 27.20
C ASN A 97 0.21 -19.42 27.28
N LYS A 98 -0.02 -20.15 26.17
CA LYS A 98 0.13 -21.62 26.13
C LYS A 98 1.20 -22.14 25.20
N TYR A 99 1.82 -21.28 24.41
CA TYR A 99 2.72 -21.72 23.37
C TYR A 99 4.16 -21.27 23.62
N LEU A 100 5.10 -22.08 23.16
CA LEU A 100 6.47 -21.65 22.90
C LEU A 100 6.48 -20.97 21.53
N VAL A 101 7.00 -19.76 21.44
CA VAL A 101 6.93 -18.95 20.23
C VAL A 101 8.26 -19.00 19.47
N ILE A 102 8.20 -19.38 18.20
CA ILE A 102 9.30 -19.15 17.23
C ILE A 102 8.87 -18.03 16.30
N LYS A 103 9.70 -16.99 16.19
CA LYS A 103 9.49 -15.88 15.27
C LYS A 103 10.62 -15.79 14.25
N LEU A 104 10.26 -15.83 12.99
CA LEU A 104 11.17 -15.65 11.86
C LEU A 104 10.77 -14.38 11.09
N ASN A 105 11.72 -13.50 10.82
CA ASN A 105 11.50 -12.34 9.95
C ASN A 105 12.44 -12.43 8.76
N PHE A 106 11.90 -12.72 7.59
CA PHE A 106 12.72 -12.93 6.41
C PHE A 106 13.26 -11.62 5.79
N SER A 107 12.81 -10.44 6.27
CA SER A 107 13.39 -9.17 5.82
C SER A 107 14.85 -8.98 6.20
N ILE A 108 15.27 -9.63 7.31
CA ILE A 108 16.66 -9.58 7.80
C ILE A 108 17.55 -10.68 7.21
N VAL A 109 17.01 -11.58 6.42
CA VAL A 109 17.83 -12.57 5.70
C VAL A 109 18.71 -11.83 4.71
N ASN A 110 20.00 -11.71 5.06
CA ASN A 110 20.97 -11.06 4.19
C ASN A 110 21.23 -11.99 3.01
N ALA A 111 20.68 -11.63 1.86
CA ALA A 111 20.81 -12.42 0.66
C ALA A 111 21.41 -11.55 -0.45
N GLU A 112 22.72 -11.67 -0.64
CA GLU A 112 23.18 -11.71 -2.02
C GLU A 112 22.49 -12.90 -2.67
N LEU A 113 21.89 -12.72 -3.82
CA LEU A 113 21.07 -13.75 -4.51
C LEU A 113 21.79 -15.11 -4.70
N ASN A 114 23.11 -15.12 -4.61
CA ASN A 114 23.93 -16.32 -4.74
C ASN A 114 24.07 -17.12 -3.43
N ASP A 115 23.63 -16.58 -2.28
CA ASP A 115 23.88 -17.15 -0.95
C ASP A 115 22.63 -17.14 -0.04
N TYR A 116 21.42 -17.13 -0.66
CA TYR A 116 20.14 -17.07 0.08
C TYR A 116 19.99 -18.21 1.10
N LYS A 117 20.39 -19.43 0.69
CA LYS A 117 20.36 -20.59 1.58
C LYS A 117 21.17 -20.33 2.86
N LYS A 118 22.39 -19.83 2.75
CA LYS A 118 23.24 -19.53 3.90
C LYS A 118 22.65 -18.42 4.76
N GLY A 119 22.13 -17.35 4.13
CA GLY A 119 21.44 -16.28 4.86
C GLY A 119 20.25 -16.77 5.66
N LEU A 120 19.43 -17.66 5.07
CA LEU A 120 18.29 -18.29 5.75
C LEU A 120 18.77 -19.21 6.89
N ASP A 121 19.79 -20.02 6.66
CA ASP A 121 20.37 -20.90 7.67
C ASP A 121 20.92 -20.12 8.88
N ASP A 122 21.66 -19.05 8.64
CA ASP A 122 22.21 -18.19 9.69
C ASP A 122 21.09 -17.48 10.48
N HIS A 123 20.07 -16.95 9.79
CA HIS A 123 18.92 -16.32 10.43
C HIS A 123 18.16 -17.32 11.31
N CYS A 124 17.82 -18.48 10.77
CA CYS A 124 17.11 -19.52 11.52
C CYS A 124 17.94 -20.02 12.72
N ARG A 125 19.24 -20.23 12.54
CA ARG A 125 20.13 -20.66 13.63
C ARG A 125 20.13 -19.67 14.79
N ILE A 126 20.15 -18.36 14.51
CA ILE A 126 20.06 -17.32 15.54
C ILE A 126 18.70 -17.39 16.25
N ALA A 127 17.60 -17.47 15.50
CA ALA A 127 16.24 -17.53 16.06
C ALA A 127 16.04 -18.80 16.90
N PHE A 128 16.52 -19.94 16.45
CA PHE A 128 16.41 -21.22 17.16
C PHE A 128 17.26 -21.27 18.43
N ASN A 129 18.49 -20.69 18.40
CA ASN A 129 19.27 -20.54 19.63
C ASN A 129 18.58 -19.67 20.65
N PHE A 130 18.03 -18.53 20.22
CA PHE A 130 17.23 -17.65 21.09
C PHE A 130 16.02 -18.39 21.68
N PHE A 131 15.31 -19.17 20.86
CA PHE A 131 14.19 -20.00 21.32
C PHE A 131 14.63 -20.99 22.42
N CYS A 132 15.74 -21.70 22.20
CA CYS A 132 16.27 -22.64 23.19
C CYS A 132 16.63 -21.94 24.52
N ASP A 133 17.20 -20.73 24.47
CA ASP A 133 17.58 -19.97 25.66
C ASP A 133 16.33 -19.47 26.42
N VAL A 134 15.37 -18.88 25.71
CA VAL A 134 14.17 -18.28 26.32
C VAL A 134 13.26 -19.34 26.94
N TYR A 135 13.19 -20.52 26.35
CA TYR A 135 12.29 -21.59 26.79
C TYR A 135 13.02 -22.77 27.44
N ALA A 136 14.25 -22.58 27.92
CA ALA A 136 15.08 -23.64 28.51
C ALA A 136 14.38 -24.45 29.61
N GLN A 137 13.47 -23.84 30.37
CA GLN A 137 12.70 -24.52 31.44
C GLN A 137 11.61 -25.50 30.91
N TYR A 138 11.20 -25.35 29.65
CA TYR A 138 10.17 -26.19 29.02
C TYR A 138 10.77 -27.22 28.07
N LEU A 139 12.06 -27.15 27.80
CA LEU A 139 12.75 -27.94 26.79
C LEU A 139 13.68 -29.00 27.41
N PRO A 140 13.99 -30.08 26.68
CA PRO A 140 14.99 -31.06 27.14
C PRO A 140 16.36 -30.43 27.34
N LYS A 141 17.09 -30.88 28.36
CA LYS A 141 18.48 -30.46 28.59
C LYS A 141 19.36 -30.87 27.39
N GLY A 142 20.26 -29.99 26.97
CA GLY A 142 21.20 -30.25 25.87
C GLY A 142 20.58 -30.07 24.47
N ILE A 143 19.34 -29.57 24.36
CA ILE A 143 18.69 -29.36 23.04
C ILE A 143 19.45 -28.37 22.18
N LYS A 144 19.97 -27.28 22.77
CA LYS A 144 20.73 -26.25 22.07
C LYS A 144 22.03 -26.79 21.51
N GLU A 145 22.77 -27.55 22.31
CA GLU A 145 24.00 -28.18 21.92
C GLU A 145 23.79 -29.21 20.81
N GLY A 146 22.76 -30.07 20.94
CA GLY A 146 22.43 -31.06 19.91
C GLY A 146 22.01 -30.39 18.59
N MET A 147 21.20 -29.34 18.65
CA MET A 147 20.81 -28.57 17.47
C MET A 147 22.00 -27.94 16.76
N ASN A 148 22.95 -27.36 17.51
CA ASN A 148 24.11 -26.68 16.93
C ASN A 148 25.14 -27.64 16.29
N GLN A 149 25.02 -28.94 16.51
CA GLN A 149 25.80 -29.95 15.79
C GLN A 149 25.27 -30.20 14.35
N LEU A 150 24.06 -29.68 14.03
CA LEU A 150 23.42 -29.88 12.75
C LEU A 150 23.61 -28.65 11.87
N GLU A 151 23.94 -28.86 10.61
CA GLU A 151 24.07 -27.79 9.62
C GLU A 151 22.76 -27.60 8.86
N GLY A 152 22.34 -26.33 8.74
CA GLY A 152 21.20 -25.90 7.95
C GLY A 152 19.86 -25.88 8.71
N ALA A 153 19.03 -24.86 8.39
CA ALA A 153 17.77 -24.58 9.06
C ALA A 153 16.78 -25.75 9.02
N VAL A 154 16.75 -26.50 7.93
CA VAL A 154 15.88 -27.69 7.74
C VAL A 154 16.18 -28.76 8.79
N LYS A 155 17.45 -29.13 8.98
CA LYS A 155 17.86 -30.15 9.95
C LYS A 155 17.65 -29.68 11.38
N GLN A 156 17.98 -28.42 11.65
CA GLN A 156 17.82 -27.79 12.97
C GLN A 156 16.34 -27.73 13.37
N LEU A 157 15.45 -27.28 12.49
CA LEU A 157 14.01 -27.24 12.76
C LEU A 157 13.43 -28.62 13.01
N ASN A 158 13.80 -29.61 12.19
CA ASN A 158 13.34 -30.98 12.36
C ASN A 158 13.78 -31.56 13.72
N PHE A 159 15.04 -31.30 14.11
CA PHE A 159 15.56 -31.70 15.42
C PHE A 159 14.79 -31.02 16.55
N LEU A 160 14.58 -29.70 16.49
CA LEU A 160 13.82 -28.97 17.49
C LEU A 160 12.39 -29.52 17.65
N CYS A 161 11.69 -29.80 16.55
CA CYS A 161 10.33 -30.38 16.59
C CYS A 161 10.34 -31.71 17.34
N ARG A 162 11.27 -32.61 17.03
CA ARG A 162 11.38 -33.92 17.70
C ARG A 162 11.73 -33.81 19.18
N GLU A 163 12.60 -32.87 19.55
CA GLU A 163 12.97 -32.67 20.96
C GLU A 163 11.81 -32.03 21.75
N CYS A 164 11.10 -31.07 21.16
CA CYS A 164 9.91 -30.46 21.78
C CYS A 164 8.76 -31.49 21.98
N GLU A 165 8.61 -32.44 21.07
CA GLU A 165 7.61 -33.52 21.19
C GLU A 165 7.82 -34.35 22.45
N LYS A 166 9.08 -34.61 22.86
CA LYS A 166 9.41 -35.36 24.10
C LYS A 166 8.87 -34.72 25.36
N THR A 167 8.70 -33.41 25.37
CA THR A 167 8.15 -32.63 26.50
C THR A 167 6.71 -32.23 26.30
N ASN A 168 6.06 -32.69 25.20
CA ASN A 168 4.70 -32.29 24.81
C ASN A 168 4.56 -30.77 24.64
N ALA A 169 5.65 -30.07 24.32
CA ALA A 169 5.66 -28.64 24.12
C ALA A 169 4.95 -28.28 22.81
N LYS A 170 4.09 -27.28 22.86
CA LYS A 170 3.38 -26.78 21.67
C LYS A 170 4.03 -25.49 21.17
N VAL A 171 4.40 -25.47 19.91
CA VAL A 171 5.03 -24.33 19.26
C VAL A 171 4.02 -23.58 18.41
N PHE A 172 4.02 -22.25 18.51
CA PHE A 172 3.40 -21.36 17.56
C PHE A 172 4.51 -20.68 16.73
N LEU A 173 4.51 -20.93 15.43
CA LEU A 173 5.49 -20.38 14.49
C LEU A 173 4.92 -19.15 13.81
N PHE A 174 5.60 -18.01 13.94
CA PHE A 174 5.32 -16.77 13.24
C PHE A 174 6.37 -16.51 12.17
N ILE A 175 5.93 -16.22 10.95
CA ILE A 175 6.82 -15.85 9.83
C ILE A 175 6.36 -14.50 9.29
N ASP A 176 7.20 -13.47 9.43
CA ASP A 176 6.98 -12.15 8.85
C ASP A 176 7.79 -11.99 7.57
N GLU A 177 7.23 -11.25 6.60
CA GLU A 177 7.83 -10.96 5.29
C GLU A 177 8.36 -12.20 4.54
N TYR A 178 7.55 -13.28 4.51
CA TYR A 178 7.90 -14.55 3.88
C TYR A 178 8.32 -14.42 2.41
N ASP A 179 7.84 -13.38 1.75
CA ASP A 179 8.02 -13.07 0.34
C ASP A 179 9.21 -12.14 0.07
N HIS A 180 10.02 -11.81 1.08
CA HIS A 180 11.14 -10.88 0.93
C HIS A 180 12.13 -11.32 -0.17
N PHE A 181 12.45 -12.62 -0.21
CA PHE A 181 13.28 -13.21 -1.24
C PHE A 181 12.71 -13.03 -2.65
N THR A 182 11.44 -13.37 -2.84
CA THR A 182 10.77 -13.21 -4.13
C THR A 182 10.74 -11.76 -4.58
N ASN A 183 10.48 -10.87 -3.65
CA ASN A 183 10.46 -9.45 -3.93
C ASN A 183 11.82 -8.92 -4.40
N LYS A 184 12.94 -9.48 -3.93
CA LYS A 184 14.29 -9.17 -4.46
C LYS A 184 14.47 -9.71 -5.88
N ILE A 185 14.02 -10.94 -6.14
CA ILE A 185 14.09 -11.54 -7.48
C ILE A 185 13.27 -10.77 -8.51
N LEU A 186 12.05 -10.35 -8.11
CA LEU A 186 11.24 -9.49 -8.97
C LEU A 186 11.93 -8.15 -9.26
N ALA A 187 12.87 -7.76 -8.40
CA ALA A 187 13.67 -6.55 -8.49
C ALA A 187 14.81 -6.61 -9.51
N GLU A 188 15.29 -7.77 -9.86
CA GLU A 188 16.47 -7.90 -10.71
C GLU A 188 16.13 -8.50 -12.08
N PRO A 189 16.69 -7.97 -13.18
CA PRO A 189 16.57 -8.59 -14.49
C PRO A 189 17.19 -10.00 -14.49
N ASN A 190 16.61 -10.94 -15.22
CA ASN A 190 17.12 -12.31 -15.42
C ASN A 190 17.24 -13.20 -14.18
N CYS A 191 16.52 -12.95 -13.10
CA CYS A 191 16.58 -13.76 -11.87
C CYS A 191 15.58 -14.93 -11.82
N LEU A 192 14.77 -15.17 -12.83
CA LEU A 192 13.77 -16.26 -12.85
C LEU A 192 14.42 -17.65 -12.70
N ASP A 193 15.60 -17.88 -13.27
CA ASP A 193 16.30 -19.18 -13.13
C ASP A 193 16.78 -19.42 -11.69
N LYS A 194 17.23 -18.36 -11.00
CA LYS A 194 17.58 -18.42 -9.58
C LYS A 194 16.36 -18.66 -8.72
N TYR A 195 15.24 -18.00 -9.04
CA TYR A 195 13.96 -18.20 -8.37
C TYR A 195 13.52 -19.66 -8.45
N ARG A 196 13.53 -20.25 -9.65
CA ARG A 196 13.17 -21.67 -9.87
C ARG A 196 14.01 -22.60 -9.04
N LYS A 197 15.33 -22.36 -8.97
CA LYS A 197 16.25 -23.17 -8.21
C LYS A 197 15.91 -23.22 -6.71
N GLU A 198 15.43 -22.14 -6.13
CA GLU A 198 15.15 -22.04 -4.69
C GLU A 198 13.71 -22.41 -4.32
N THR A 199 12.74 -22.28 -5.25
CA THR A 199 11.32 -22.45 -4.97
C THR A 199 10.69 -23.68 -5.61
N HIS A 200 11.27 -24.23 -6.68
CA HIS A 200 10.72 -25.39 -7.41
C HIS A 200 11.45 -26.71 -7.07
N GLY A 201 10.74 -27.82 -7.23
CA GLY A 201 11.26 -29.16 -7.05
C GLY A 201 11.86 -29.39 -5.66
N GLU A 202 13.18 -29.59 -5.59
CA GLU A 202 13.96 -29.76 -4.35
C GLU A 202 14.54 -28.43 -3.84
N GLY A 203 13.98 -27.29 -4.22
CA GLY A 203 14.44 -25.97 -3.79
C GLY A 203 14.48 -25.84 -2.27
N TYR A 204 15.50 -25.13 -1.76
CA TYR A 204 15.76 -25.07 -0.33
C TYR A 204 14.62 -24.42 0.48
N LEU A 205 14.05 -23.33 -0.03
CA LEU A 205 12.92 -22.66 0.62
C LEU A 205 11.69 -23.56 0.71
N ARG A 206 11.39 -24.28 -0.38
CA ARG A 206 10.30 -25.27 -0.39
C ARG A 206 10.56 -26.38 0.64
N THR A 207 11.76 -26.96 0.67
CA THR A 207 12.14 -27.99 1.65
C THR A 207 11.99 -27.49 3.09
N PHE A 208 12.29 -26.21 3.33
CA PHE A 208 12.07 -25.60 4.64
C PHE A 208 10.58 -25.57 5.03
N PHE A 209 9.70 -25.16 4.11
CA PHE A 209 8.24 -25.17 4.36
C PHE A 209 7.66 -26.61 4.46
N ASP A 210 8.21 -27.57 3.71
CA ASP A 210 7.87 -28.99 3.88
C ASP A 210 8.26 -29.50 5.29
N THR A 211 9.37 -29.02 5.83
CA THR A 211 9.79 -29.34 7.20
C THR A 211 8.85 -28.72 8.24
N ILE A 212 8.40 -27.48 8.03
CA ILE A 212 7.37 -26.86 8.88
C ILE A 212 6.09 -27.71 8.85
N LYS A 213 5.66 -28.15 7.65
CA LYS A 213 4.48 -29.01 7.49
C LYS A 213 4.64 -30.32 8.26
N ALA A 214 5.76 -31.01 8.13
CA ALA A 214 6.04 -32.23 8.90
C ALA A 214 6.00 -31.98 10.41
N GLY A 215 6.49 -30.82 10.88
CA GLY A 215 6.43 -30.40 12.28
C GLY A 215 5.00 -30.16 12.79
N THR A 216 4.02 -29.93 11.90
CA THR A 216 2.62 -29.73 12.29
C THR A 216 1.90 -31.00 12.73
N ASP A 217 2.45 -32.17 12.40
CA ASP A 217 1.91 -33.46 12.83
C ASP A 217 2.18 -33.74 14.31
N SER A 218 3.13 -33.01 14.92
CA SER A 218 3.54 -33.25 16.31
C SER A 218 3.58 -31.98 17.18
N THR A 219 4.50 -31.08 16.90
CA THR A 219 4.90 -29.99 17.80
C THR A 219 4.38 -28.63 17.36
N ILE A 220 4.43 -28.32 16.06
CA ILE A 220 3.98 -27.02 15.54
C ILE A 220 2.45 -27.00 15.53
N ALA A 221 1.86 -26.48 16.58
CA ALA A 221 0.41 -26.46 16.75
C ALA A 221 -0.29 -25.41 15.88
N ARG A 222 0.39 -24.27 15.60
CA ARG A 222 -0.12 -23.18 14.79
C ARG A 222 1.00 -22.50 14.00
N VAL A 223 0.64 -21.96 12.83
CA VAL A 223 1.54 -21.16 11.99
C VAL A 223 0.79 -19.91 11.54
N PHE A 224 1.41 -18.75 11.67
CA PHE A 224 0.91 -17.49 11.13
C PHE A 224 1.98 -16.88 10.21
N VAL A 225 1.63 -16.76 8.93
CA VAL A 225 2.54 -16.23 7.90
C VAL A 225 2.00 -14.94 7.36
N THR A 226 2.83 -13.91 7.29
CA THR A 226 2.47 -12.63 6.69
C THR A 226 3.54 -12.12 5.73
N GLY A 227 3.08 -11.31 4.76
CA GLY A 227 3.89 -10.72 3.71
C GLY A 227 3.11 -9.71 2.87
N VAL A 228 3.62 -9.42 1.67
CA VAL A 228 3.03 -8.45 0.73
C VAL A 228 2.63 -9.12 -0.59
N SER A 229 3.48 -10.00 -1.13
CA SER A 229 3.31 -10.57 -2.47
C SER A 229 2.64 -11.95 -2.45
N PRO A 230 1.71 -12.26 -3.36
CA PRO A 230 1.15 -13.60 -3.54
C PRO A 230 2.09 -14.52 -4.34
N VAL A 231 3.12 -13.96 -4.97
CA VAL A 231 4.14 -14.70 -5.70
C VAL A 231 4.91 -15.57 -4.70
N THR A 232 5.28 -16.76 -5.07
CA THR A 232 5.85 -17.79 -4.21
C THR A 232 4.84 -18.51 -3.32
N LEU A 233 3.67 -17.91 -3.02
CA LEU A 233 2.71 -18.59 -2.16
C LEU A 233 2.25 -19.93 -2.77
N ASP A 234 2.03 -19.96 -4.08
CA ASP A 234 1.65 -21.18 -4.81
C ASP A 234 2.77 -22.23 -4.78
N ASP A 235 4.01 -21.80 -5.00
CA ASP A 235 5.17 -22.71 -4.95
C ASP A 235 5.41 -23.25 -3.54
N LEU A 236 5.23 -22.40 -2.51
CA LEU A 236 5.35 -22.79 -1.11
C LEU A 236 4.14 -23.65 -0.67
N THR A 237 2.93 -23.30 -1.10
CA THR A 237 1.72 -24.02 -0.70
C THR A 237 1.56 -25.33 -1.44
N SER A 238 2.20 -25.57 -2.57
CA SER A 238 2.29 -26.89 -3.18
C SER A 238 3.01 -27.89 -2.26
N GLY A 239 3.99 -27.43 -1.46
CA GLY A 239 4.60 -28.17 -0.34
C GLY A 239 3.81 -28.05 0.97
N PHE A 240 3.25 -26.88 1.26
CA PHE A 240 2.49 -26.59 2.49
C PHE A 240 0.99 -26.47 2.22
N ASN A 241 0.39 -27.45 1.56
CA ASN A 241 -1.02 -27.47 1.13
C ASN A 241 -2.06 -27.59 2.26
N ILE A 242 -1.64 -27.49 3.51
CA ILE A 242 -2.50 -27.45 4.70
C ILE A 242 -2.86 -26.04 5.15
N GLY A 243 -2.18 -25.01 4.61
CA GLY A 243 -2.41 -23.61 4.93
C GLY A 243 -3.61 -23.03 4.19
N THR A 244 -4.26 -22.06 4.82
CA THR A 244 -5.36 -21.29 4.21
C THR A 244 -4.98 -19.82 4.08
N ASN A 245 -5.12 -19.27 2.88
CA ASN A 245 -4.92 -17.84 2.64
C ASN A 245 -6.20 -17.06 2.95
N TYR A 246 -6.19 -16.28 4.01
CA TYR A 246 -7.31 -15.45 4.48
C TYR A 246 -7.28 -14.01 3.96
N THR A 247 -6.38 -13.67 3.06
CA THR A 247 -6.20 -12.32 2.53
C THR A 247 -7.47 -11.73 1.94
N LEU A 248 -8.23 -12.51 1.16
CA LEU A 248 -9.47 -12.07 0.52
C LEU A 248 -10.73 -12.40 1.34
N SER A 249 -10.55 -12.88 2.58
CA SER A 249 -11.67 -13.22 3.46
C SER A 249 -12.34 -11.97 4.03
N ALA A 250 -13.66 -11.88 3.87
CA ALA A 250 -14.45 -10.78 4.45
C ALA A 250 -14.35 -10.72 5.98
N GLN A 251 -14.09 -11.87 6.65
CA GLN A 251 -13.95 -11.96 8.10
C GLN A 251 -12.72 -11.22 8.62
N PHE A 252 -11.64 -11.15 7.80
CA PHE A 252 -10.36 -10.56 8.16
C PHE A 252 -10.05 -9.26 7.39
N ASN A 253 -11.06 -8.67 6.72
CA ASN A 253 -10.90 -7.41 5.98
C ASN A 253 -10.36 -6.27 6.88
N GLU A 254 -10.80 -6.23 8.13
CA GLU A 254 -10.54 -5.16 9.10
C GLU A 254 -9.47 -5.53 10.15
N LEU A 255 -8.78 -6.69 9.98
CA LEU A 255 -7.73 -7.14 10.90
C LEU A 255 -6.54 -6.16 10.95
N THR A 256 -6.23 -5.53 9.82
CA THR A 256 -5.19 -4.50 9.70
C THR A 256 -5.73 -3.28 8.96
N GLY A 257 -5.04 -2.15 9.09
CA GLY A 257 -5.54 -0.87 8.64
C GLY A 257 -6.58 -0.30 9.62
N PHE A 258 -7.13 0.89 9.33
CA PHE A 258 -8.16 1.51 10.16
C PHE A 258 -9.45 1.68 9.37
N THR A 259 -10.58 1.45 10.05
CA THR A 259 -11.90 1.87 9.56
C THR A 259 -12.09 3.37 9.80
N GLU A 260 -13.03 4.00 9.12
CA GLU A 260 -13.34 5.43 9.35
C GLU A 260 -13.77 5.67 10.81
N LYS A 261 -14.51 4.72 11.41
CA LYS A 261 -14.88 4.82 12.84
C LYS A 261 -13.66 4.85 13.75
N GLU A 262 -12.69 3.97 13.54
CA GLU A 262 -11.46 3.93 14.36
C GLU A 262 -10.61 5.20 14.20
N VAL A 263 -10.60 5.79 12.99
CA VAL A 263 -9.93 7.09 12.75
C VAL A 263 -10.66 8.21 13.49
N ARG A 264 -12.00 8.25 13.44
CA ARG A 264 -12.81 9.21 14.18
C ARG A 264 -12.60 9.09 15.69
N ASP A 265 -12.69 7.88 16.24
CA ASP A 265 -12.47 7.62 17.68
C ASP A 265 -11.07 8.12 18.13
N MET A 266 -10.05 7.99 17.27
CA MET A 266 -8.70 8.50 17.52
C MET A 266 -8.65 10.03 17.50
N LEU A 267 -9.25 10.67 16.48
CA LEU A 267 -9.32 12.13 16.39
C LEU A 267 -10.12 12.72 17.55
N GLU A 268 -11.24 12.10 17.94
CA GLU A 268 -12.03 12.49 19.13
C GLU A 268 -11.16 12.45 20.40
N TYR A 269 -10.37 11.40 20.59
CA TYR A 269 -9.46 11.33 21.72
C TYR A 269 -8.47 12.49 21.73
N TYR A 270 -7.78 12.77 20.60
CA TYR A 270 -6.78 13.83 20.56
C TYR A 270 -7.41 15.22 20.62
N SER A 271 -8.62 15.46 20.12
CA SER A 271 -9.32 16.74 20.23
C SER A 271 -9.69 17.09 21.70
N THR A 272 -9.78 16.10 22.60
CA THR A 272 -9.93 16.38 24.02
C THR A 272 -8.62 16.77 24.72
N GLN A 273 -7.47 16.56 24.07
CA GLN A 273 -6.14 16.82 24.61
C GLN A 273 -5.45 18.05 24.00
N TYR A 274 -5.83 18.40 22.78
CA TYR A 274 -5.28 19.52 22.01
C TYR A 274 -6.43 20.39 21.49
N GLU A 275 -6.20 21.68 21.33
CA GLU A 275 -7.16 22.60 20.72
C GLU A 275 -7.06 22.49 19.20
N PHE A 276 -7.99 21.75 18.57
CA PHE A 276 -7.99 21.54 17.14
C PHE A 276 -8.49 22.77 16.38
N ASN A 277 -7.79 23.15 15.32
CA ASN A 277 -8.21 24.23 14.40
C ASN A 277 -9.34 23.80 13.45
N HIS A 278 -9.55 22.48 13.30
CA HIS A 278 -10.52 21.88 12.40
C HIS A 278 -11.47 20.96 13.15
N THR A 279 -12.69 20.84 12.67
CA THR A 279 -13.62 19.82 13.14
C THR A 279 -13.16 18.43 12.70
N ILE A 280 -13.63 17.38 13.39
CA ILE A 280 -13.31 15.99 13.01
C ILE A 280 -13.81 15.67 11.60
N ASP A 281 -14.97 16.21 11.19
CA ASP A 281 -15.52 16.01 9.84
C ASP A 281 -14.66 16.66 8.76
N GLU A 282 -14.11 17.84 9.02
CA GLU A 282 -13.16 18.49 8.12
C GLU A 282 -11.86 17.66 8.00
N LEU A 283 -11.29 17.21 9.11
CA LEU A 283 -10.08 16.36 9.09
C LEU A 283 -10.31 15.04 8.34
N ILE A 284 -11.46 14.38 8.54
CA ILE A 284 -11.82 13.19 7.77
C ILE A 284 -11.95 13.51 6.28
N THR A 285 -12.56 14.65 5.93
CA THR A 285 -12.69 15.09 4.53
C THR A 285 -11.34 15.34 3.87
N ILE A 286 -10.40 15.94 4.60
CA ILE A 286 -9.02 16.18 4.15
C ILE A 286 -8.26 14.85 3.97
N MET A 287 -8.32 13.94 4.96
CA MET A 287 -7.55 12.69 4.95
C MET A 287 -8.08 11.65 3.97
N LYS A 288 -9.39 11.61 3.73
CA LYS A 288 -10.06 10.55 2.98
C LYS A 288 -9.53 10.36 1.55
N PRO A 289 -9.34 11.41 0.73
CA PRO A 289 -8.77 11.26 -0.61
C PRO A 289 -7.35 10.69 -0.62
N TRP A 290 -6.59 10.91 0.44
CA TRP A 290 -5.18 10.56 0.51
C TRP A 290 -4.90 9.16 1.06
N TYR A 291 -5.67 8.68 2.05
CA TYR A 291 -5.29 7.50 2.82
C TYR A 291 -6.32 6.39 2.83
N HIS A 292 -7.55 6.66 2.34
CA HIS A 292 -8.70 5.77 2.41
C HIS A 292 -8.86 4.90 1.16
N ASN A 293 -10.01 4.23 1.08
CA ASN A 293 -10.58 3.53 -0.05
C ASN A 293 -9.97 2.14 -0.33
N TYR A 294 -9.27 1.51 0.61
CA TYR A 294 -8.83 0.14 0.42
C TYR A 294 -9.94 -0.86 0.77
N CYS A 295 -10.32 -1.69 -0.20
CA CYS A 295 -11.25 -2.81 -0.05
C CYS A 295 -10.54 -4.12 -0.39
N PHE A 296 -10.36 -5.00 0.61
CA PHE A 296 -9.59 -6.24 0.44
C PHE A 296 -10.47 -7.47 0.18
N ALA A 297 -11.79 -7.36 0.33
CA ALA A 297 -12.72 -8.46 0.09
C ALA A 297 -13.94 -7.95 -0.68
N LEU A 298 -14.26 -8.56 -1.83
CA LEU A 298 -15.39 -8.16 -2.67
C LEU A 298 -16.72 -8.12 -1.90
N LYS A 299 -16.93 -9.02 -0.93
CA LYS A 299 -18.13 -9.05 -0.07
C LYS A 299 -18.23 -7.85 0.89
N LYS A 300 -17.16 -7.09 1.06
CA LYS A 300 -17.09 -5.86 1.89
C LYS A 300 -17.22 -4.58 1.07
N TYR A 301 -17.17 -4.68 -0.26
CA TYR A 301 -17.39 -3.54 -1.15
C TYR A 301 -18.75 -2.86 -0.85
N GLY A 302 -18.74 -1.52 -0.81
CA GLY A 302 -19.90 -0.72 -0.45
C GLY A 302 -20.32 -0.78 1.03
N LYS A 303 -19.59 -1.50 1.89
CA LYS A 303 -19.87 -1.63 3.33
C LYS A 303 -18.77 -1.05 4.20
N VAL A 304 -17.53 -1.49 4.00
CA VAL A 304 -16.36 -1.07 4.78
C VAL A 304 -15.14 -1.01 3.90
N THR A 305 -14.54 0.16 3.85
CA THR A 305 -13.22 0.40 3.25
C THR A 305 -12.25 0.85 4.33
N MET A 306 -10.95 0.63 4.08
CA MET A 306 -9.89 0.80 5.07
C MET A 306 -9.01 2.00 4.73
N TYR A 307 -8.53 2.67 5.78
CA TYR A 307 -7.41 3.60 5.71
C TYR A 307 -6.08 2.86 5.86
N ASN A 308 -5.03 3.36 5.21
CA ASN A 308 -3.67 2.96 5.53
C ASN A 308 -3.30 3.50 6.93
N SER A 309 -3.08 2.57 7.88
CA SER A 309 -2.90 2.94 9.29
C SER A 309 -1.68 3.82 9.53
N ASN A 310 -0.57 3.57 8.85
CA ASN A 310 0.65 4.37 9.04
C ASN A 310 0.49 5.79 8.53
N MET A 311 -0.25 5.98 7.43
CA MET A 311 -0.51 7.32 6.87
C MET A 311 -1.43 8.15 7.76
N VAL A 312 -2.44 7.50 8.36
CA VAL A 312 -3.30 8.14 9.35
C VAL A 312 -2.47 8.59 10.56
N LEU A 313 -1.62 7.70 11.08
CA LEU A 313 -0.74 8.03 12.22
C LEU A 313 0.25 9.15 11.86
N TYR A 314 0.82 9.14 10.66
CA TYR A 314 1.66 10.22 10.14
C TYR A 314 0.92 11.57 10.14
N PHE A 315 -0.30 11.60 9.61
CA PHE A 315 -1.10 12.82 9.56
C PHE A 315 -1.39 13.35 10.97
N ILE A 316 -1.90 12.50 11.87
CA ILE A 316 -2.28 12.91 13.23
C ILE A 316 -1.05 13.34 14.02
N ASP A 317 0.10 12.66 13.88
CA ASP A 317 1.35 13.02 14.54
C ASP A 317 1.84 14.40 14.10
N ASN A 318 1.84 14.66 12.78
CA ASN A 318 2.20 15.99 12.26
C ASN A 318 1.18 17.05 12.70
N TYR A 319 -0.11 16.77 12.62
CA TYR A 319 -1.17 17.70 12.96
C TYR A 319 -1.06 18.18 14.42
N VAL A 320 -0.93 17.26 15.38
CA VAL A 320 -0.86 17.63 16.81
C VAL A 320 0.48 18.23 17.21
N ASN A 321 1.57 17.96 16.50
CA ASN A 321 2.90 18.50 16.78
C ASN A 321 3.20 19.83 16.07
N ASN A 322 2.35 20.25 15.13
CA ASN A 322 2.49 21.51 14.37
C ASN A 322 1.26 22.41 14.59
N ASP A 323 0.99 22.77 15.83
CA ASP A 323 -0.06 23.70 16.26
C ASP A 323 -1.46 23.38 15.69
N CYS A 324 -1.76 22.12 15.45
CA CYS A 324 -2.99 21.61 14.84
C CYS A 324 -3.28 22.17 13.44
N GLU A 325 -2.22 22.40 12.66
CA GLU A 325 -2.32 22.73 11.24
C GLU A 325 -2.19 21.48 10.35
N VAL A 326 -2.84 21.49 9.19
CA VAL A 326 -2.73 20.42 8.21
C VAL A 326 -1.29 20.30 7.73
N PRO A 327 -0.72 19.08 7.63
CA PRO A 327 0.64 18.91 7.14
C PRO A 327 0.86 19.50 5.74
N ASP A 328 1.96 20.22 5.54
CA ASP A 328 2.36 20.76 4.23
C ASP A 328 2.52 19.67 3.17
N HIS A 329 2.88 18.46 3.60
CA HIS A 329 3.03 17.28 2.76
C HIS A 329 2.14 16.16 3.27
N MET A 330 1.17 15.77 2.44
CA MET A 330 0.25 14.66 2.75
C MET A 330 0.92 13.29 2.61
N ILE A 331 2.13 13.20 2.09
CA ILE A 331 2.87 11.96 1.88
C ILE A 331 4.16 12.00 2.68
N ASP A 332 4.34 11.02 3.56
CA ASP A 332 5.58 10.78 4.27
C ASP A 332 6.71 10.41 3.28
N GLU A 333 7.84 11.13 3.33
CA GLU A 333 8.99 10.88 2.45
C GLU A 333 9.54 9.45 2.56
N ASN A 334 9.44 8.82 3.74
CA ASN A 334 9.83 7.44 3.94
C ASN A 334 8.97 6.45 3.13
N ILE A 335 7.77 6.86 2.69
CA ILE A 335 6.91 6.05 1.81
C ILE A 335 7.42 6.07 0.38
N ARG A 336 7.96 7.19 -0.09
CA ARG A 336 8.48 7.33 -1.45
C ARG A 336 9.58 6.31 -1.78
N THR A 337 10.37 5.90 -0.79
CA THR A 337 11.46 4.92 -0.97
C THR A 337 11.00 3.47 -1.12
N ASP A 338 9.81 3.13 -0.63
CA ASP A 338 9.28 1.75 -0.67
C ASP A 338 8.84 1.28 -2.06
N TYR A 339 8.75 2.19 -3.03
CA TYR A 339 8.11 1.95 -4.32
C TYR A 339 9.05 1.62 -5.50
N ASN A 340 10.34 1.37 -5.26
CA ASN A 340 11.24 0.85 -6.29
C ASN A 340 10.71 -0.42 -6.99
N LYS A 341 9.86 -1.19 -6.28
CA LYS A 341 9.17 -2.36 -6.82
C LYS A 341 8.11 -1.99 -7.88
N LEU A 342 7.39 -0.89 -7.69
CA LEU A 342 6.40 -0.42 -8.65
C LEU A 342 7.06 -0.05 -10.00
N ARG A 343 8.21 0.61 -9.95
CA ARG A 343 9.00 0.93 -11.16
C ARG A 343 9.30 -0.31 -12.00
N MET A 344 9.63 -1.42 -11.34
CA MET A 344 9.89 -2.67 -12.04
C MET A 344 8.64 -3.34 -12.58
N LEU A 345 7.53 -3.26 -11.86
CA LEU A 345 6.24 -3.74 -12.34
C LEU A 345 5.81 -2.99 -13.61
N ILE A 346 5.98 -1.66 -13.64
CA ILE A 346 5.67 -0.84 -14.81
C ILE A 346 6.58 -1.22 -15.99
N ARG A 347 7.87 -1.48 -15.76
CA ARG A 347 8.77 -1.98 -16.81
C ARG A 347 8.32 -3.33 -17.37
N ARG A 348 7.98 -4.27 -16.48
CA ARG A 348 7.51 -5.61 -16.88
C ARG A 348 6.17 -5.55 -17.61
N ASP A 349 5.24 -4.71 -17.19
CA ASP A 349 3.98 -4.50 -17.89
C ASP A 349 4.22 -4.12 -19.36
N LYS A 350 5.22 -3.26 -19.63
CA LYS A 350 5.62 -2.91 -21.01
C LYS A 350 6.28 -4.06 -21.77
N GLU A 351 7.04 -4.92 -21.09
CA GLU A 351 7.68 -6.09 -21.70
C GLU A 351 6.66 -7.17 -22.10
N PHE A 352 5.57 -7.32 -21.33
CA PHE A 352 4.53 -8.33 -21.56
C PHE A 352 3.38 -7.84 -22.44
N ALA A 353 3.20 -6.53 -22.59
CA ALA A 353 2.07 -5.97 -23.34
C ALA A 353 2.33 -6.01 -24.84
N HIS A 354 1.49 -6.80 -25.55
CA HIS A 354 1.48 -6.80 -27.00
C HIS A 354 0.62 -5.68 -27.61
N ASP A 355 -0.46 -5.24 -26.93
CA ASP A 355 -1.41 -4.24 -27.47
C ASP A 355 -1.59 -3.01 -26.57
N ALA A 356 -1.87 -3.19 -25.29
CA ALA A 356 -2.02 -2.08 -24.34
C ALA A 356 -1.63 -2.53 -22.93
N SER A 357 -0.74 -1.78 -22.28
CA SER A 357 -0.32 -2.07 -20.91
C SER A 357 -1.49 -1.94 -19.94
N ILE A 358 -1.57 -2.82 -18.94
CA ILE A 358 -2.61 -2.81 -17.91
C ILE A 358 -2.57 -1.49 -17.13
N ILE A 359 -1.37 -0.97 -16.88
CA ILE A 359 -1.17 0.32 -16.19
C ILE A 359 -1.66 1.47 -17.06
N GLN A 360 -1.43 1.42 -18.39
CA GLN A 360 -2.00 2.42 -19.30
C GLN A 360 -3.53 2.39 -19.28
N GLN A 361 -4.14 1.20 -19.32
CA GLN A 361 -5.60 1.07 -19.20
C GLN A 361 -6.11 1.66 -17.88
N LEU A 362 -5.43 1.36 -16.76
CA LEU A 362 -5.79 1.90 -15.44
C LEU A 362 -5.75 3.42 -15.41
N VAL A 363 -4.72 4.03 -15.99
CA VAL A 363 -4.56 5.49 -16.06
C VAL A 363 -5.64 6.12 -16.94
N GLN A 364 -5.93 5.52 -18.09
CA GLN A 364 -6.84 6.06 -19.10
C GLN A 364 -8.32 5.88 -18.75
N GLN A 365 -8.68 4.63 -18.42
CA GLN A 365 -10.08 4.29 -18.10
C GLN A 365 -10.42 4.55 -16.64
N GLY A 366 -9.37 4.83 -15.80
CA GLY A 366 -9.47 4.94 -14.34
C GLY A 366 -9.84 3.63 -13.66
N TYR A 367 -9.97 2.52 -14.39
CA TYR A 367 -10.20 1.19 -13.84
C TYR A 367 -9.63 0.11 -14.75
N ILE A 368 -9.40 -1.06 -14.16
CA ILE A 368 -9.11 -2.32 -14.85
C ILE A 368 -10.03 -3.40 -14.32
N THR A 369 -10.17 -4.49 -15.07
CA THR A 369 -10.94 -5.66 -14.63
C THR A 369 -10.09 -6.91 -14.69
N GLY A 370 -10.28 -7.83 -13.75
CA GLY A 370 -9.56 -9.10 -13.73
C GLY A 370 -10.08 -10.05 -12.67
N GLU A 371 -9.50 -11.24 -12.60
CA GLU A 371 -9.76 -12.23 -11.58
C GLU A 371 -8.62 -12.24 -10.55
N LEU A 372 -8.96 -12.09 -9.25
CA LEU A 372 -7.94 -12.16 -8.19
C LEU A 372 -7.48 -13.61 -7.98
N LYS A 373 -6.18 -13.81 -8.14
CA LYS A 373 -5.50 -15.06 -7.82
C LYS A 373 -4.92 -14.98 -6.41
N SER A 374 -5.11 -16.02 -5.62
CA SER A 374 -4.62 -16.12 -4.24
C SER A 374 -3.12 -16.41 -4.14
N GLY A 375 -2.53 -16.94 -5.21
CA GLY A 375 -1.11 -17.24 -5.37
C GLY A 375 -0.82 -17.64 -6.81
N PHE A 376 0.40 -17.44 -7.27
CA PHE A 376 0.90 -17.85 -8.59
C PHE A 376 2.43 -17.82 -8.61
N PRO A 377 3.08 -18.66 -9.43
CA PRO A 377 4.54 -18.65 -9.58
C PRO A 377 5.02 -17.42 -10.35
N ALA A 378 6.27 -17.02 -10.10
CA ALA A 378 6.86 -15.81 -10.68
C ALA A 378 6.89 -15.80 -12.22
N GLU A 379 6.97 -16.97 -12.84
CA GLU A 379 6.97 -17.13 -14.30
C GLU A 379 5.65 -16.71 -14.97
N LEU A 380 4.55 -16.78 -14.22
CA LEU A 380 3.22 -16.45 -14.71
C LEU A 380 2.81 -15.01 -14.43
N ILE A 381 3.73 -14.15 -13.99
CA ILE A 381 3.44 -12.72 -13.75
C ILE A 381 2.95 -12.03 -15.02
N GLY A 382 3.42 -12.43 -16.20
CA GLY A 382 2.97 -11.89 -17.49
C GLY A 382 1.52 -12.20 -17.86
N ASN A 383 0.85 -13.10 -17.13
CA ASN A 383 -0.60 -13.29 -17.30
C ASN A 383 -1.35 -12.06 -16.75
N PRO A 384 -2.29 -11.47 -17.50
CA PRO A 384 -3.00 -10.26 -17.09
C PRO A 384 -3.67 -10.36 -15.70
N ASP A 385 -4.35 -11.46 -15.38
CA ASP A 385 -5.00 -11.63 -14.09
C ASP A 385 -4.00 -11.74 -12.93
N ASN A 386 -2.84 -12.37 -13.16
CA ASN A 386 -1.76 -12.46 -12.18
C ASN A 386 -1.12 -11.08 -11.95
N PHE A 387 -0.93 -10.31 -13.01
CA PHE A 387 -0.40 -8.95 -12.91
C PHE A 387 -1.36 -8.02 -12.18
N VAL A 388 -2.67 -8.06 -12.48
CA VAL A 388 -3.71 -7.33 -11.75
C VAL A 388 -3.72 -7.73 -10.28
N SER A 389 -3.61 -9.05 -9.99
CA SER A 389 -3.51 -9.55 -8.62
C SER A 389 -2.28 -8.98 -7.90
N LEU A 390 -1.14 -8.93 -8.56
CA LEU A 390 0.09 -8.35 -8.01
C LEU A 390 -0.08 -6.88 -7.66
N LEU A 391 -0.67 -6.07 -8.57
CA LEU A 391 -1.00 -4.67 -8.30
C LEU A 391 -1.91 -4.53 -7.07
N PHE A 392 -2.91 -5.40 -6.94
CA PHE A 392 -3.81 -5.40 -5.80
C PHE A 392 -3.09 -5.71 -4.48
N TYR A 393 -2.28 -6.75 -4.43
CA TYR A 393 -1.55 -7.14 -3.21
C TYR A 393 -0.49 -6.11 -2.80
N PHE A 394 0.09 -5.38 -3.77
CA PHE A 394 0.97 -4.25 -3.47
C PHE A 394 0.20 -2.98 -3.04
N GLY A 395 -1.14 -2.99 -3.13
CA GLY A 395 -1.97 -1.84 -2.78
C GLY A 395 -2.02 -0.75 -3.83
N MET A 396 -1.62 -1.06 -5.07
CA MET A 396 -1.68 -0.12 -6.20
C MET A 396 -3.09 0.04 -6.75
N VAL A 397 -3.91 -1.00 -6.58
CA VAL A 397 -5.33 -0.97 -6.91
C VAL A 397 -6.16 -1.55 -5.77
N THR A 398 -7.42 -1.17 -5.73
CA THR A 398 -8.42 -1.63 -4.77
C THR A 398 -9.67 -2.15 -5.48
N ILE A 399 -10.45 -3.00 -4.81
CA ILE A 399 -11.71 -3.51 -5.33
C ILE A 399 -12.76 -2.39 -5.38
N ASP A 400 -13.35 -2.17 -6.56
CA ASP A 400 -14.44 -1.22 -6.84
C ASP A 400 -15.67 -1.95 -7.44
N GLY A 401 -16.04 -3.06 -6.84
CA GLY A 401 -17.19 -3.86 -7.26
C GLY A 401 -16.90 -4.79 -8.42
N THR A 402 -17.87 -4.94 -9.31
CA THR A 402 -17.79 -5.83 -10.48
C THR A 402 -18.25 -5.13 -11.75
N TYR A 403 -17.64 -5.47 -12.87
CA TYR A 403 -18.02 -5.01 -14.19
C TYR A 403 -18.00 -6.18 -15.18
N LYS A 404 -19.11 -6.42 -15.88
CA LYS A 404 -19.26 -7.54 -16.85
C LYS A 404 -18.83 -8.90 -16.28
N GLY A 405 -19.14 -9.16 -15.00
CA GLY A 405 -18.85 -10.43 -14.32
C GLY A 405 -17.43 -10.58 -13.77
N LYS A 406 -16.52 -9.63 -14.02
CA LYS A 406 -15.16 -9.59 -13.47
C LYS A 406 -15.07 -8.59 -12.31
N THR A 407 -14.11 -8.79 -11.42
CA THR A 407 -13.81 -7.80 -10.38
C THR A 407 -13.25 -6.55 -11.04
N LYS A 408 -13.78 -5.39 -10.67
CA LYS A 408 -13.33 -4.07 -11.10
C LYS A 408 -12.37 -3.52 -10.06
N PHE A 409 -11.28 -2.90 -10.54
CA PHE A 409 -10.25 -2.29 -9.71
C PHE A 409 -9.99 -0.87 -10.14
N ILE A 410 -9.74 -0.01 -9.15
CA ILE A 410 -9.36 1.40 -9.32
C ILE A 410 -8.11 1.72 -8.50
N ILE A 411 -7.47 2.85 -8.77
CA ILE A 411 -6.45 3.41 -7.88
C ILE A 411 -7.14 3.82 -6.57
N PRO A 412 -6.64 3.39 -5.40
CA PRO A 412 -7.35 3.60 -4.13
C PRO A 412 -7.42 5.08 -3.71
N ASN A 413 -6.34 5.81 -3.85
CA ASN A 413 -6.20 7.17 -3.31
C ASN A 413 -5.06 7.97 -3.98
N GLU A 414 -4.93 9.23 -3.56
CA GLU A 414 -3.98 10.17 -4.14
C GLU A 414 -2.51 9.79 -3.85
N VAL A 415 -2.22 9.18 -2.69
CA VAL A 415 -0.85 8.69 -2.40
C VAL A 415 -0.40 7.70 -3.46
N VAL A 416 -1.25 6.73 -3.79
CA VAL A 416 -0.93 5.71 -4.81
C VAL A 416 -0.93 6.33 -6.21
N ARG A 417 -1.86 7.27 -6.47
CA ARG A 417 -1.95 7.96 -7.75
C ARG A 417 -0.68 8.75 -8.04
N GLU A 418 -0.25 9.60 -7.12
CA GLU A 418 0.97 10.41 -7.28
C GLU A 418 2.19 9.53 -7.57
N GLN A 419 2.30 8.41 -6.85
CA GLN A 419 3.41 7.48 -7.03
C GLN A 419 3.36 6.78 -8.38
N LEU A 420 2.19 6.27 -8.79
CA LEU A 420 2.02 5.63 -10.09
C LEU A 420 2.39 6.57 -11.23
N PHE A 421 1.93 7.81 -11.18
CA PHE A 421 2.24 8.81 -12.20
C PHE A 421 3.70 9.27 -12.19
N THR A 422 4.31 9.42 -11.00
CA THR A 422 5.74 9.72 -10.87
C THR A 422 6.58 8.63 -11.56
N TYR A 423 6.27 7.37 -11.33
CA TYR A 423 6.99 6.26 -11.97
C TYR A 423 6.72 6.15 -13.47
N LEU A 424 5.51 6.45 -13.94
CA LEU A 424 5.24 6.55 -15.38
C LEU A 424 6.15 7.60 -16.03
N LEU A 425 6.28 8.77 -15.41
CA LEU A 425 7.17 9.82 -15.91
C LEU A 425 8.65 9.42 -15.83
N ASP A 426 9.07 8.75 -14.77
CA ASP A 426 10.45 8.25 -14.66
C ASP A 426 10.78 7.23 -15.77
N THR A 427 9.81 6.42 -16.21
CA THR A 427 10.02 5.55 -17.39
C THR A 427 10.18 6.33 -18.68
N TYR A 428 9.69 7.56 -18.75
CA TYR A 428 9.93 8.47 -19.85
C TYR A 428 11.29 9.18 -19.74
N LYS A 429 11.76 9.50 -18.50
CA LYS A 429 13.06 10.13 -18.24
C LYS A 429 14.26 9.22 -18.52
N GLU A 430 14.14 7.91 -18.39
CA GLU A 430 15.23 6.94 -18.69
C GLU A 430 15.73 6.99 -20.14
N ASN A 431 15.12 7.82 -20.96
CA ASN A 431 15.45 8.03 -22.37
C ASN A 431 15.93 9.46 -22.68
N ASP A 432 16.75 10.05 -21.82
CA ASP A 432 17.38 11.38 -21.97
C ASP A 432 16.42 12.59 -21.85
N LEU A 433 15.22 12.44 -21.30
CA LEU A 433 14.37 13.57 -20.94
C LEU A 433 14.75 14.07 -19.53
N SER A 434 15.48 15.17 -19.46
CA SER A 434 15.61 15.95 -18.24
C SER A 434 14.45 16.96 -18.19
N PHE A 435 13.56 16.82 -17.21
CA PHE A 435 12.62 17.90 -16.86
C PHE A 435 13.36 18.87 -15.92
N ASP A 436 13.40 20.16 -16.28
CA ASP A 436 13.89 21.15 -15.34
C ASP A 436 12.87 21.30 -14.22
N SER A 437 13.28 20.84 -13.02
CA SER A 437 12.40 20.89 -11.84
C SER A 437 12.17 22.31 -11.35
N TYR A 438 13.11 23.24 -11.56
CA TYR A 438 12.94 24.63 -11.20
C TYR A 438 11.91 25.32 -12.11
N GLU A 439 12.08 25.21 -13.43
CA GLU A 439 11.14 25.77 -14.42
C GLU A 439 9.71 25.21 -14.19
N LYS A 440 9.58 23.90 -13.97
CA LYS A 440 8.29 23.27 -13.71
C LYS A 440 7.62 23.84 -12.45
N ASN A 441 8.35 24.01 -11.37
CA ASN A 441 7.79 24.53 -10.11
C ASN A 441 7.40 26.00 -10.24
N GLU A 442 8.17 26.80 -10.96
CA GLU A 442 7.83 28.19 -11.27
C GLU A 442 6.55 28.29 -12.11
N LEU A 443 6.43 27.47 -13.16
CA LEU A 443 5.23 27.41 -13.99
C LEU A 443 4.01 26.94 -13.19
N ALA A 444 4.18 25.98 -12.27
CA ALA A 444 3.12 25.53 -11.38
C ALA A 444 2.65 26.62 -10.42
N SER A 445 3.59 27.40 -9.86
CA SER A 445 3.26 28.55 -9.00
C SER A 445 2.54 29.65 -9.80
N ASN A 446 3.04 30.00 -10.99
CA ASN A 446 2.40 30.97 -11.87
C ASN A 446 0.99 30.53 -12.31
N LEU A 447 0.76 29.22 -12.48
CA LEU A 447 -0.57 28.66 -12.72
C LEU A 447 -1.49 28.91 -11.53
N ALA A 448 -1.02 28.65 -10.30
CA ALA A 448 -1.82 28.71 -9.09
C ALA A 448 -2.19 30.14 -8.65
N TYR A 449 -1.26 31.08 -8.81
CA TYR A 449 -1.38 32.43 -8.26
C TYR A 449 -1.55 33.53 -9.30
N ASP A 450 -1.01 33.38 -10.51
CA ASP A 450 -1.02 34.41 -11.54
C ASP A 450 -1.97 34.12 -12.71
N GLY A 451 -2.59 32.92 -12.76
CA GLY A 451 -3.45 32.53 -13.87
C GLY A 451 -2.72 32.32 -15.20
N LYS A 452 -1.40 32.08 -15.19
CA LYS A 452 -0.58 31.94 -16.42
C LYS A 452 -0.62 30.51 -16.96
N TRP A 453 -1.79 30.01 -17.27
CA TRP A 453 -2.03 28.62 -17.71
C TRP A 453 -1.42 28.27 -19.09
N LYS A 454 -1.32 29.22 -20.03
CA LYS A 454 -0.76 28.94 -21.37
C LYS A 454 0.67 28.44 -21.32
N ALA A 455 1.52 29.06 -20.50
CA ALA A 455 2.91 28.67 -20.36
C ALA A 455 3.05 27.27 -19.77
N TYR A 456 2.20 26.92 -18.79
CA TYR A 456 2.19 25.60 -18.16
C TYR A 456 1.82 24.48 -19.14
N PHE A 457 0.73 24.66 -19.93
CA PHE A 457 0.32 23.64 -20.89
C PHE A 457 1.25 23.59 -22.12
N GLN A 458 1.87 24.72 -22.51
CA GLN A 458 2.90 24.73 -23.55
C GLN A 458 4.12 23.92 -23.11
N TYR A 459 4.58 24.08 -21.88
CA TYR A 459 5.69 23.28 -21.32
C TYR A 459 5.40 21.77 -21.36
N ILE A 460 4.15 21.36 -21.03
CA ILE A 460 3.73 19.96 -21.13
C ILE A 460 3.76 19.48 -22.59
N ALA A 461 3.25 20.30 -23.52
CA ALA A 461 3.20 19.97 -24.94
C ALA A 461 4.59 19.85 -25.56
N ASP A 462 5.50 20.77 -25.24
CA ASP A 462 6.88 20.75 -25.72
C ASP A 462 7.63 19.51 -25.19
N SER A 463 7.42 19.18 -23.92
CA SER A 463 7.95 17.98 -23.28
C SER A 463 7.44 16.71 -23.98
N LEU A 464 6.14 16.63 -24.25
CA LEU A 464 5.51 15.53 -24.98
C LEU A 464 6.06 15.39 -26.39
N HIS A 465 6.15 16.50 -27.13
CA HIS A 465 6.65 16.51 -28.52
C HIS A 465 8.13 16.05 -28.57
N LYS A 466 8.97 16.55 -27.66
CA LYS A 466 10.37 16.14 -27.53
C LYS A 466 10.51 14.65 -27.26
N TYR A 467 9.67 14.10 -26.37
CA TYR A 467 9.67 12.67 -26.06
C TYR A 467 9.19 11.82 -27.24
N ALA A 468 8.09 12.20 -27.88
CA ALA A 468 7.51 11.45 -28.99
C ALA A 468 8.37 11.47 -30.26
N SER A 469 9.18 12.52 -30.49
CA SER A 469 10.10 12.60 -31.64
C SER A 469 11.25 11.59 -31.54
N GLN A 470 11.57 11.08 -30.38
CA GLN A 470 12.64 10.11 -30.15
C GLN A 470 12.18 8.65 -30.28
N ARG A 471 10.86 8.36 -30.40
CA ARG A 471 10.30 7.00 -30.47
C ARG A 471 9.15 6.89 -31.46
N ASP A 472 9.39 6.20 -32.57
CA ASP A 472 8.41 6.01 -33.67
C ASP A 472 7.16 5.19 -33.30
N HIS A 473 7.12 4.46 -32.19
CA HIS A 473 6.06 3.48 -31.87
C HIS A 473 5.05 3.92 -30.80
N GLN A 474 5.19 5.12 -30.21
CA GLN A 474 4.29 5.59 -29.14
C GLN A 474 3.55 6.87 -29.61
N LYS A 475 2.70 6.74 -30.63
CA LYS A 475 1.87 7.84 -31.15
C LYS A 475 0.41 7.43 -31.02
N GLY A 476 -0.37 8.16 -30.25
CA GLY A 476 -1.81 7.94 -30.14
C GLY A 476 -2.42 8.75 -28.99
N GLU A 477 -3.72 8.86 -29.05
CA GLU A 477 -4.55 9.57 -28.08
C GLU A 477 -4.21 9.20 -26.63
N TYR A 478 -4.09 7.93 -26.36
CA TYR A 478 -3.80 7.37 -25.04
C TYR A 478 -2.46 7.83 -24.45
N PHE A 479 -1.46 7.96 -25.30
CA PHE A 479 -0.15 8.45 -24.88
C PHE A 479 -0.21 9.94 -24.49
N VAL A 480 -0.84 10.75 -25.33
CA VAL A 480 -1.00 12.19 -25.10
C VAL A 480 -1.75 12.46 -23.80
N HIS A 481 -2.88 11.78 -23.60
CA HIS A 481 -3.70 11.90 -22.41
C HIS A 481 -2.95 11.45 -21.14
N GLY A 482 -2.36 10.25 -21.16
CA GLY A 482 -1.63 9.70 -20.02
C GLY A 482 -0.40 10.54 -19.63
N PHE A 483 0.32 11.09 -20.63
CA PHE A 483 1.45 11.99 -20.39
C PHE A 483 1.01 13.32 -19.77
N THR A 484 -0.03 13.95 -20.34
CA THR A 484 -0.56 15.21 -19.83
C THR A 484 -1.06 15.06 -18.40
N LEU A 485 -1.81 14.00 -18.12
CA LEU A 485 -2.29 13.70 -16.78
C LEU A 485 -1.13 13.45 -15.79
N ALA A 486 -0.13 12.68 -16.21
CA ALA A 486 1.04 12.42 -15.37
C ALA A 486 1.84 13.69 -15.04
N MET A 487 1.98 14.59 -16.00
CA MET A 487 2.63 15.89 -15.79
C MET A 487 1.83 16.79 -14.84
N THR A 488 0.51 16.82 -14.97
CA THR A 488 -0.36 17.60 -14.08
C THR A 488 -0.42 17.06 -12.65
N CYS A 489 -0.33 15.73 -12.48
CA CYS A 489 -0.28 15.11 -11.14
C CYS A 489 0.99 15.45 -10.34
N GLN A 490 2.04 15.97 -10.96
CA GLN A 490 3.23 16.45 -10.26
C GLN A 490 3.15 17.90 -9.79
N ASN A 491 2.01 18.55 -9.97
CA ASN A 491 1.78 19.90 -9.50
C ASN A 491 1.36 19.87 -8.03
N GLN A 492 2.13 20.51 -7.15
CA GLN A 492 1.90 20.49 -5.70
C GLN A 492 0.66 21.29 -5.25
N TYR A 493 0.16 22.20 -6.08
CA TYR A 493 -0.96 23.10 -5.75
C TYR A 493 -2.33 22.49 -6.07
N TYR A 494 -2.36 21.46 -6.92
CA TYR A 494 -3.60 20.88 -7.42
C TYR A 494 -3.65 19.38 -7.26
N ARG A 495 -4.85 18.90 -6.97
CA ARG A 495 -5.20 17.48 -7.11
C ARG A 495 -5.95 17.31 -8.44
N PRO A 496 -5.35 16.70 -9.45
CA PRO A 496 -6.03 16.41 -10.70
C PRO A 496 -7.13 15.37 -10.48
N ILE A 497 -8.37 15.74 -10.73
CA ILE A 497 -9.53 14.86 -10.71
C ILE A 497 -9.92 14.64 -12.16
N SER A 498 -9.97 13.38 -12.58
CA SER A 498 -10.48 12.99 -13.89
C SER A 498 -11.89 12.47 -13.71
N GLU A 499 -12.91 13.11 -14.28
CA GLU A 499 -14.25 12.61 -14.25
C GLU A 499 -14.41 11.43 -15.20
N LYS A 500 -14.90 10.33 -14.65
CA LYS A 500 -15.31 9.16 -15.41
C LYS A 500 -16.74 9.42 -15.89
N ASP A 501 -16.92 10.08 -16.99
CA ASP A 501 -18.23 10.02 -17.59
C ASP A 501 -18.32 8.82 -18.52
N THR A 502 -19.06 7.93 -18.08
CA THR A 502 -20.03 7.03 -18.65
C THR A 502 -20.26 7.28 -20.15
N GLN A 503 -19.75 6.39 -20.96
CA GLN A 503 -20.20 5.98 -22.31
C GLN A 503 -19.70 6.72 -23.57
N GLU A 504 -19.21 7.96 -23.53
CA GLU A 504 -18.86 8.67 -24.76
C GLU A 504 -17.59 9.53 -24.65
N GLY A 505 -16.42 8.94 -24.39
CA GLY A 505 -15.13 9.64 -24.58
C GLY A 505 -14.49 10.20 -23.28
N TYR A 506 -13.28 10.68 -23.41
CA TYR A 506 -12.26 10.97 -22.40
C TYR A 506 -12.68 11.96 -21.33
N ALA A 507 -12.12 11.75 -20.13
CA ALA A 507 -12.43 12.51 -18.95
C ALA A 507 -11.72 13.87 -18.96
N ASP A 508 -12.46 14.93 -18.64
CA ASP A 508 -11.95 16.24 -18.29
C ASP A 508 -10.99 16.15 -17.10
N ILE A 509 -9.96 16.93 -17.11
CA ILE A 509 -9.04 17.06 -15.98
C ILE A 509 -9.45 18.29 -15.19
N PHE A 510 -9.99 18.09 -13.98
CA PHE A 510 -10.19 19.18 -13.03
C PHE A 510 -8.95 19.31 -12.16
N LEU A 511 -8.22 20.39 -12.27
CA LEU A 511 -7.15 20.77 -11.34
C LEU A 511 -7.80 21.37 -10.10
N CYS A 512 -8.19 20.46 -9.17
CA CYS A 512 -8.85 20.81 -7.92
C CYS A 512 -7.84 21.50 -7.00
N PRO A 513 -8.08 22.75 -6.57
CA PRO A 513 -7.13 23.48 -5.75
C PRO A 513 -7.03 22.89 -4.35
N LEU A 514 -5.83 22.78 -3.80
CA LEU A 514 -5.58 22.29 -2.44
C LEU A 514 -5.67 23.47 -1.44
N LEU A 515 -6.84 24.07 -1.31
CA LEU A 515 -7.07 25.26 -0.48
C LEU A 515 -6.91 25.01 1.02
N ASP A 516 -6.99 23.78 1.46
CA ASP A 516 -6.75 23.39 2.86
C ASP A 516 -5.25 23.42 3.22
N ILE A 517 -4.36 23.45 2.19
CA ILE A 517 -2.91 23.58 2.34
C ILE A 517 -2.45 24.98 1.87
N TYR A 518 -2.97 25.44 0.73
CA TYR A 518 -2.60 26.71 0.07
C TYR A 518 -3.83 27.61 0.00
N SER A 519 -4.22 28.18 1.14
CA SER A 519 -5.47 28.95 1.30
C SER A 519 -5.51 30.26 0.51
N ASP A 520 -4.35 30.75 0.07
CA ASP A 520 -4.16 32.00 -0.69
C ASP A 520 -4.14 31.79 -2.22
N MET A 521 -4.36 30.57 -2.70
CA MET A 521 -4.48 30.30 -4.15
C MET A 521 -5.65 31.05 -4.76
N THR A 522 -5.44 31.54 -5.98
CA THR A 522 -6.40 32.41 -6.67
C THR A 522 -7.04 31.79 -7.91
N HIS A 523 -6.48 30.70 -8.46
CA HIS A 523 -6.94 30.11 -9.71
C HIS A 523 -7.19 28.60 -9.61
N SER A 524 -8.20 28.11 -10.33
CA SER A 524 -8.50 26.68 -10.53
C SER A 524 -8.86 26.41 -12.00
N TYR A 525 -8.74 25.15 -12.46
CA TYR A 525 -8.83 24.86 -13.89
C TYR A 525 -9.62 23.59 -14.16
N ILE A 526 -10.44 23.65 -15.19
CA ILE A 526 -10.97 22.47 -15.90
C ILE A 526 -10.28 22.44 -17.25
N VAL A 527 -9.75 21.30 -17.63
CA VAL A 527 -9.04 21.08 -18.89
C VAL A 527 -9.69 19.96 -19.66
N GLU A 528 -10.29 20.29 -20.78
CA GLU A 528 -10.80 19.32 -21.74
C GLU A 528 -9.72 19.00 -22.75
N LEU A 529 -9.31 17.73 -22.81
CA LEU A 529 -8.24 17.26 -23.66
C LEU A 529 -8.80 16.47 -24.84
N LYS A 530 -8.56 16.92 -26.07
CA LYS A 530 -8.96 16.24 -27.29
C LYS A 530 -7.75 15.84 -28.13
N TYR A 531 -7.92 14.75 -28.87
CA TYR A 531 -6.91 14.21 -29.76
C TYR A 531 -7.43 14.07 -31.18
N ALA A 532 -6.67 14.57 -32.15
CA ALA A 532 -6.85 14.37 -33.56
C ALA A 532 -5.66 13.59 -34.16
N LYS A 533 -5.93 12.73 -35.12
CA LYS A 533 -4.87 12.02 -35.81
C LYS A 533 -4.07 13.01 -36.66
N SER A 534 -2.79 12.72 -36.92
CA SER A 534 -1.90 13.60 -37.71
C SER A 534 -2.43 13.93 -39.13
N LYS A 535 -3.37 13.16 -39.66
CA LYS A 535 -3.98 13.36 -40.99
C LYS A 535 -5.30 14.13 -40.91
N ASP A 536 -5.83 14.43 -39.73
CA ASP A 536 -7.13 15.08 -39.61
C ASP A 536 -7.05 16.55 -40.03
N THR A 537 -8.14 17.04 -40.59
CA THR A 537 -8.24 18.39 -41.14
C THR A 537 -8.51 19.44 -40.09
N ASP A 538 -8.25 20.72 -40.43
CA ASP A 538 -8.58 21.84 -39.54
C ASP A 538 -10.08 21.95 -39.25
N ALA A 539 -10.92 21.54 -40.19
CA ALA A 539 -12.36 21.47 -39.94
C ALA A 539 -12.73 20.47 -38.84
N HIS A 540 -12.04 19.33 -38.79
CA HIS A 540 -12.20 18.38 -37.71
C HIS A 540 -11.72 18.93 -36.37
N ILE A 541 -10.59 19.64 -36.34
CA ILE A 541 -10.10 20.35 -35.12
C ILE A 541 -11.16 21.34 -34.59
N GLN A 542 -11.78 22.13 -35.49
CA GLN A 542 -12.84 23.05 -35.10
C GLN A 542 -14.10 22.35 -34.58
N GLN A 543 -14.42 21.17 -35.09
CA GLN A 543 -15.50 20.34 -34.59
C GLN A 543 -15.17 19.85 -33.17
N LEU A 544 -13.96 19.28 -32.96
CA LEU A 544 -13.50 18.84 -31.63
C LEU A 544 -13.51 19.98 -30.61
N PHE A 545 -13.14 21.19 -31.03
CA PHE A 545 -13.17 22.36 -30.15
C PHE A 545 -14.59 22.67 -29.67
N LYS A 546 -15.59 22.66 -30.57
CA LYS A 546 -17.01 22.91 -30.22
C LYS A 546 -17.55 21.83 -29.29
N GLU A 547 -17.18 20.57 -29.52
CA GLU A 547 -17.56 19.46 -28.64
C GLU A 547 -16.94 19.63 -27.25
N ALA A 548 -15.66 19.98 -27.17
CA ALA A 548 -14.93 20.26 -25.94
C ALA A 548 -15.52 21.44 -25.16
N GLU A 549 -15.92 22.52 -25.88
CA GLU A 549 -16.56 23.68 -25.28
C GLU A 549 -17.87 23.33 -24.55
N VAL A 550 -18.68 22.46 -25.13
CA VAL A 550 -19.92 21.98 -24.50
C VAL A 550 -19.61 21.14 -23.27
N GLN A 551 -18.62 20.27 -23.35
CA GLN A 551 -18.23 19.34 -22.27
C GLN A 551 -17.68 20.12 -21.07
N VAL A 552 -16.69 21.02 -21.28
CA VAL A 552 -16.07 21.79 -20.20
C VAL A 552 -17.09 22.69 -19.48
N ASN A 553 -18.06 23.26 -20.21
CA ASN A 553 -19.13 24.07 -19.62
C ASN A 553 -20.10 23.24 -18.77
N ARG A 554 -20.45 22.03 -19.22
CA ARG A 554 -21.29 21.10 -18.47
C ARG A 554 -20.58 20.68 -17.17
N TYR A 555 -19.29 20.32 -17.26
CA TYR A 555 -18.53 19.86 -16.11
C TYR A 555 -18.31 20.96 -15.07
N ALA A 556 -18.10 22.20 -15.50
CA ALA A 556 -17.99 23.36 -14.61
C ALA A 556 -19.19 23.56 -13.68
N GLN A 557 -20.36 23.02 -14.05
CA GLN A 557 -21.59 23.08 -13.24
C GLN A 557 -21.76 21.90 -12.28
N SER A 558 -20.86 20.94 -12.31
CA SER A 558 -20.92 19.76 -11.43
C SER A 558 -20.74 20.14 -9.95
N GLU A 559 -21.35 19.39 -9.05
CA GLU A 559 -21.23 19.61 -7.60
C GLU A 559 -19.78 19.48 -7.13
N VAL A 560 -19.00 18.58 -7.75
CA VAL A 560 -17.58 18.37 -7.45
C VAL A 560 -16.77 19.64 -7.70
N VAL A 561 -16.99 20.30 -8.83
CA VAL A 561 -16.27 21.54 -9.19
C VAL A 561 -16.76 22.70 -8.33
N THR A 562 -18.07 22.93 -8.31
CA THR A 562 -18.67 24.10 -7.63
C THR A 562 -18.38 24.13 -6.12
N SER A 563 -18.29 22.96 -5.47
CA SER A 563 -17.92 22.88 -4.06
C SER A 563 -16.42 23.08 -3.80
N ALA A 564 -15.56 22.74 -4.76
CA ALA A 564 -14.11 22.77 -4.59
C ALA A 564 -13.46 24.11 -4.94
N VAL A 565 -14.01 24.86 -5.91
CA VAL A 565 -13.40 26.11 -6.38
C VAL A 565 -13.43 27.25 -5.34
N LYS A 566 -14.41 27.21 -4.40
CA LYS A 566 -14.53 28.18 -3.28
C LYS A 566 -14.24 29.63 -3.70
N THR A 567 -13.06 30.16 -3.32
CA THR A 567 -12.60 31.53 -3.56
C THR A 567 -11.79 31.71 -4.84
N THR A 568 -11.46 30.64 -5.55
CA THR A 568 -10.62 30.71 -6.75
C THR A 568 -11.42 31.08 -7.98
N GLN A 569 -10.76 31.72 -8.95
CA GLN A 569 -11.29 31.95 -10.28
C GLN A 569 -11.15 30.65 -11.08
N LEU A 570 -12.30 30.11 -11.56
CA LEU A 570 -12.32 28.90 -12.39
C LEU A 570 -12.05 29.25 -13.85
N HIS A 571 -11.04 28.64 -14.43
CA HIS A 571 -10.71 28.70 -15.85
C HIS A 571 -11.14 27.42 -16.57
N LYS A 572 -11.70 27.55 -17.77
CA LYS A 572 -12.16 26.46 -18.62
C LYS A 572 -11.28 26.40 -19.86
N ILE A 573 -10.38 25.45 -19.89
CA ILE A 573 -9.34 25.34 -20.93
C ILE A 573 -9.62 24.16 -21.86
N VAL A 574 -9.52 24.39 -23.15
CA VAL A 574 -9.56 23.34 -24.18
C VAL A 574 -8.17 23.17 -24.76
N VAL A 575 -7.64 21.95 -24.70
CA VAL A 575 -6.35 21.57 -25.29
C VAL A 575 -6.59 20.51 -26.34
N ILE A 576 -6.16 20.76 -27.59
CA ILE A 576 -6.27 19.78 -28.68
C ILE A 576 -4.90 19.47 -29.24
N TYR A 577 -4.60 18.17 -29.30
CA TYR A 577 -3.41 17.67 -29.95
C TYR A 577 -3.75 17.08 -31.32
N ARG A 578 -2.91 17.37 -32.35
CA ARG A 578 -2.90 16.67 -33.62
C ARG A 578 -1.64 15.80 -33.65
N GLY A 579 -1.79 14.49 -33.48
CA GLY A 579 -0.64 13.63 -33.20
C GLY A 579 0.02 13.99 -31.85
N THR A 580 1.25 14.47 -31.88
CA THR A 580 2.00 14.91 -30.69
C THR A 580 2.18 16.42 -30.61
N GLU A 581 1.58 17.16 -31.53
CA GLU A 581 1.64 18.62 -31.60
C GLU A 581 0.38 19.24 -30.99
N MET A 582 0.52 20.16 -30.08
CA MET A 582 -0.59 20.93 -29.52
C MET A 582 -1.00 22.01 -30.52
N VAL A 583 -2.19 21.87 -31.10
CA VAL A 583 -2.72 22.79 -32.12
C VAL A 583 -3.74 23.78 -31.60
N VAL A 584 -4.33 23.51 -30.43
CA VAL A 584 -5.23 24.42 -29.72
C VAL A 584 -4.90 24.41 -28.23
N CYS A 585 -4.86 25.58 -27.62
CA CYS A 585 -4.80 25.78 -26.17
C CYS A 585 -5.50 27.10 -25.86
N GLU A 586 -6.81 27.03 -25.62
CA GLU A 586 -7.68 28.21 -25.52
C GLU A 586 -8.61 28.13 -24.31
N GLU A 587 -8.89 29.30 -23.72
CA GLU A 587 -9.87 29.43 -22.65
C GLU A 587 -11.27 29.68 -23.27
N VAL A 588 -12.25 28.92 -22.78
CA VAL A 588 -13.66 29.08 -23.16
C VAL A 588 -14.29 30.16 -22.28
N ASN A 589 -14.70 31.24 -22.89
CA ASN A 589 -15.39 32.32 -22.22
C ASN A 589 -16.80 31.91 -21.75
N ASN A 590 -17.25 32.43 -20.61
CA ASN A 590 -18.63 32.30 -20.18
C ASN A 590 -19.54 33.02 -21.20
N GLN A 591 -20.37 32.27 -21.96
CA GLN A 591 -21.47 32.86 -22.69
C GLN A 591 -22.61 33.22 -21.76
#